data_99f385dbf438730ff0587c8018ef1da6
#
_entry.id   99f385dbf438730ff0587c8018ef1da6
#
_cell.length_a   1.000
_cell.length_b   1.000
_cell.length_c   1.000
_cell.angle_alpha   90.00
_cell.angle_beta   90.00
_cell.angle_gamma   90.00
#
_symmetry.space_group_name_H-M   'P 1'
#
loop_
_entity.id
_entity.type
_entity.pdbx_description
1 polymer ?
#
loop_
_entity_poly.entity_id
_entity_poly.type
_entity_poly.pdbx_seq_one_letter_code
_entity_poly.pdbx_strand_id
1 'polypeptide(L)'
;MKNIFFIVSFLLIFSCNNPSHFSKSETPNILLINVDDLGWKDLGFMGSQYYETPFLDEFAKQGIVFTNAYASAANCAPSRASLFSGLNTPRHGVYTVGSAERGDKRTRKLIPAKNKKYLNDSIYTLPELLKSAGYINANFGKWHIG
;
A
#
# COMPACT_ATOMS: atom_id res chain seq x y z
N MET A 1 33.31 11.87 -55.01
CA MET A 1 32.25 11.10 -54.31
C MET A 1 32.74 10.45 -53.00
N LYS A 2 34.01 10.09 -52.82
CA LYS A 2 34.50 9.50 -51.57
C LYS A 2 34.47 10.43 -50.35
N ASN A 3 34.61 11.73 -50.52
CA ASN A 3 34.68 12.70 -49.40
C ASN A 3 33.31 13.07 -48.85
N ILE A 4 32.23 12.90 -49.59
CA ILE A 4 30.87 13.19 -49.13
C ILE A 4 30.41 12.10 -48.17
N PHE A 5 30.85 10.84 -48.37
CA PHE A 5 30.48 9.72 -47.49
C PHE A 5 31.10 9.85 -46.08
N PHE A 6 32.31 10.43 -45.98
CA PHE A 6 32.98 10.67 -44.72
C PHE A 6 32.36 11.81 -43.92
N ILE A 7 31.83 12.85 -44.57
CA ILE A 7 31.17 13.99 -43.93
C ILE A 7 29.78 13.57 -43.38
N VAL A 8 29.04 12.74 -44.11
CA VAL A 8 27.74 12.24 -43.67
C VAL A 8 27.90 11.24 -42.49
N SER A 9 28.95 10.41 -42.50
CA SER A 9 29.25 9.51 -41.38
C SER A 9 29.65 10.24 -40.09
N PHE A 10 30.33 11.39 -40.19
CA PHE A 10 30.73 12.21 -39.03
C PHE A 10 29.58 12.98 -38.42
N LEU A 11 28.56 13.37 -39.21
CA LEU A 11 27.35 14.05 -38.73
C LEU A 11 26.41 13.13 -37.94
N LEU A 12 26.46 11.83 -38.16
CA LEU A 12 25.63 10.86 -37.44
C LEU A 12 26.11 10.54 -36.02
N ILE A 13 27.37 10.87 -35.71
CA ILE A 13 27.96 10.60 -34.39
C ILE A 13 27.61 11.69 -33.36
N PHE A 14 27.23 12.88 -33.80
CA PHE A 14 26.84 14.01 -32.91
C PHE A 14 25.37 14.01 -32.48
N SER A 15 24.54 13.09 -32.97
CA SER A 15 23.10 13.08 -32.70
C SER A 15 22.69 12.44 -31.35
N CYS A 16 23.61 11.93 -30.54
CA CYS A 16 23.31 11.21 -29.30
C CYS A 16 23.72 11.91 -27.99
N ASN A 17 24.04 13.19 -28.03
CA ASN A 17 24.28 13.96 -26.81
C ASN A 17 23.17 14.96 -26.52
N ASN A 18 21.93 14.48 -26.31
CA ASN A 18 20.99 15.19 -25.48
C ASN A 18 21.26 14.71 -24.03
N PRO A 19 21.86 15.52 -23.16
CA PRO A 19 21.76 15.24 -21.73
C PRO A 19 20.26 15.37 -21.43
N SER A 20 19.60 14.22 -21.25
CA SER A 20 18.30 14.21 -20.60
C SER A 20 18.54 14.93 -19.27
N HIS A 21 18.11 16.17 -19.17
CA HIS A 21 17.89 16.83 -17.89
C HIS A 21 16.89 15.94 -17.16
N PHE A 22 17.39 14.95 -16.43
CA PHE A 22 16.65 14.39 -15.33
C PHE A 22 16.46 15.54 -14.35
N SER A 23 15.36 16.28 -14.55
CA SER A 23 14.81 17.12 -13.51
C SER A 23 14.79 16.23 -12.27
N LYS A 24 15.47 16.64 -11.20
CA LYS A 24 15.42 15.97 -9.91
C LYS A 24 13.94 15.93 -9.57
N SER A 25 13.32 14.76 -9.80
CA SER A 25 11.90 14.55 -9.51
C SER A 25 11.73 14.86 -8.03
N GLU A 26 11.03 15.93 -7.73
CA GLU A 26 10.65 16.19 -6.33
C GLU A 26 9.85 14.98 -5.88
N THR A 27 10.31 14.34 -4.81
CA THR A 27 9.62 13.19 -4.24
C THR A 27 8.24 13.64 -3.76
N PRO A 28 7.14 13.07 -4.30
CA PRO A 28 5.80 13.51 -3.95
C PRO A 28 5.49 13.22 -2.49
N ASN A 29 4.67 14.03 -1.86
CA ASN A 29 4.09 13.70 -0.56
C ASN A 29 3.14 12.52 -0.71
N ILE A 30 3.11 11.65 0.31
CA ILE A 30 2.26 10.45 0.33
C ILE A 30 1.26 10.58 1.48
N LEU A 31 -0.02 10.57 1.15
CA LEU A 31 -1.12 10.51 2.12
C LEU A 31 -1.81 9.15 2.00
N LEU A 32 -1.63 8.29 3.00
CA LEU A 32 -2.33 7.01 3.10
C LEU A 32 -3.53 7.16 4.02
N ILE A 33 -4.75 7.01 3.48
CA ILE A 33 -6.00 7.04 4.24
C ILE A 33 -6.50 5.60 4.37
N ASN A 34 -6.49 5.07 5.59
CA ASN A 34 -7.02 3.75 5.90
C ASN A 34 -8.29 3.87 6.73
N VAL A 35 -9.43 3.60 6.13
CA VAL A 35 -10.74 3.69 6.78
C VAL A 35 -11.08 2.35 7.41
N ASP A 36 -11.29 2.35 8.73
CA ASP A 36 -11.63 1.15 9.50
C ASP A 36 -13.12 0.81 9.31
N ASP A 37 -13.42 -0.48 9.20
CA ASP A 37 -14.78 -1.01 9.10
C ASP A 37 -15.63 -0.45 7.92
N LEU A 38 -14.99 0.04 6.86
CA LEU A 38 -15.66 0.48 5.63
C LEU A 38 -15.88 -0.71 4.69
N GLY A 39 -17.12 -0.95 4.32
CA GLY A 39 -17.47 -1.95 3.31
C GLY A 39 -17.16 -1.46 1.90
N TRP A 40 -16.81 -2.37 1.00
CA TRP A 40 -16.45 -2.02 -0.38
C TRP A 40 -17.57 -1.36 -1.19
N LYS A 41 -18.83 -1.54 -0.78
CA LYS A 41 -20.02 -0.91 -1.38
C LYS A 41 -20.56 0.29 -0.60
N ASP A 42 -19.87 0.76 0.40
CA ASP A 42 -20.36 1.85 1.24
C ASP A 42 -20.11 3.24 0.63
N LEU A 43 -19.28 3.31 -0.41
CA LEU A 43 -19.00 4.56 -1.13
C LEU A 43 -19.95 4.75 -2.31
N GLY A 44 -20.35 5.99 -2.61
CA GLY A 44 -21.26 6.33 -3.70
C GLY A 44 -20.75 5.85 -5.06
N PHE A 45 -19.49 6.10 -5.39
CA PHE A 45 -18.88 5.65 -6.65
C PHE A 45 -18.74 4.11 -6.76
N MET A 46 -18.89 3.37 -5.65
CA MET A 46 -18.96 1.90 -5.64
C MET A 46 -20.41 1.38 -5.66
N GLY A 47 -21.39 2.27 -5.76
CA GLY A 47 -22.81 1.94 -5.94
C GLY A 47 -23.66 2.00 -4.66
N SER A 48 -23.17 2.63 -3.59
CA SER A 48 -24.01 2.90 -2.42
C SER A 48 -25.18 3.81 -2.78
N GLN A 49 -26.37 3.43 -2.34
CA GLN A 49 -27.58 4.27 -2.41
C GLN A 49 -27.96 4.81 -1.03
N TYR A 50 -27.25 4.41 0.00
CA TYR A 50 -27.53 4.74 1.40
C TYR A 50 -26.58 5.80 1.95
N TYR A 51 -25.29 5.67 1.67
CA TYR A 51 -24.28 6.61 2.14
C TYR A 51 -23.94 7.62 1.04
N GLU A 52 -23.91 8.88 1.43
CA GLU A 52 -23.55 9.98 0.55
C GLU A 52 -22.06 10.31 0.74
N THR A 53 -21.26 10.16 -0.32
CA THR A 53 -19.83 10.39 -0.28
C THR A 53 -19.35 11.33 -1.41
N PRO A 54 -19.97 12.53 -1.57
CA PRO A 54 -19.80 13.36 -2.76
C PRO A 54 -18.34 13.77 -3.00
N PHE A 55 -17.58 14.03 -1.95
CA PHE A 55 -16.16 14.41 -2.10
C PHE A 55 -15.28 13.23 -2.53
N LEU A 56 -15.54 12.01 -2.01
CA LEU A 56 -14.82 10.81 -2.42
C LEU A 56 -15.22 10.39 -3.84
N ASP A 57 -16.49 10.57 -4.20
CA ASP A 57 -16.99 10.28 -5.53
C ASP A 57 -16.35 11.19 -6.58
N GLU A 58 -16.18 12.48 -6.26
CA GLU A 58 -15.47 13.41 -7.13
C GLU A 58 -13.97 13.11 -7.20
N PHE A 59 -13.36 12.78 -6.07
CA PHE A 59 -11.95 12.40 -6.02
C PHE A 59 -11.67 11.13 -6.82
N ALA A 60 -12.56 10.16 -6.78
CA ALA A 60 -12.45 8.90 -7.53
C ALA A 60 -12.41 9.13 -9.05
N LYS A 61 -13.05 10.19 -9.57
CA LYS A 61 -13.01 10.54 -11.00
C LYS A 61 -11.64 11.06 -11.46
N GLN A 62 -10.83 11.54 -10.53
CA GLN A 62 -9.50 12.13 -10.80
C GLN A 62 -8.36 11.12 -10.62
N GLY A 63 -8.66 9.90 -10.17
CA GLY A 63 -7.69 8.89 -9.84
C GLY A 63 -7.97 7.52 -10.47
N ILE A 64 -7.39 6.51 -9.88
CA ILE A 64 -7.59 5.10 -10.27
C ILE A 64 -8.42 4.41 -9.20
N VAL A 65 -9.52 3.78 -9.61
CA VAL A 65 -10.35 2.95 -8.74
C VAL A 65 -10.05 1.48 -9.00
N PHE A 66 -9.59 0.78 -7.99
CA PHE A 66 -9.37 -0.67 -8.04
C PHE A 66 -10.66 -1.40 -7.62
N THR A 67 -11.41 -1.90 -8.57
CA THR A 67 -12.69 -2.59 -8.32
C THR A 67 -12.52 -3.99 -7.72
N ASN A 68 -11.34 -4.59 -7.86
CA ASN A 68 -11.00 -5.92 -7.37
C ASN A 68 -9.80 -5.87 -6.40
N ALA A 69 -9.76 -4.89 -5.52
CA ALA A 69 -8.79 -4.82 -4.43
C ALA A 69 -9.37 -5.47 -3.18
N TYR A 70 -8.60 -6.34 -2.53
CA TYR A 70 -9.05 -7.12 -1.38
C TYR A 70 -8.17 -6.84 -0.17
N ALA A 71 -8.80 -6.63 0.98
CA ALA A 71 -8.09 -6.62 2.24
C ALA A 71 -7.53 -8.03 2.52
N SER A 72 -6.30 -8.10 3.04
CA SER A 72 -5.62 -9.37 3.32
C SER A 72 -6.19 -10.12 4.52
N ALA A 73 -7.04 -9.47 5.33
CA ALA A 73 -7.76 -10.07 6.45
C ALA A 73 -9.05 -9.28 6.73
N ALA A 74 -10.05 -9.98 7.31
CA ALA A 74 -11.35 -9.39 7.62
C ALA A 74 -11.34 -8.51 8.89
N ASN A 75 -10.32 -8.64 9.75
CA ASN A 75 -10.19 -7.88 10.99
C ASN A 75 -9.14 -6.76 10.86
N CYS A 76 -9.32 -5.69 11.63
CA CYS A 76 -8.49 -4.50 11.60
C CYS A 76 -6.99 -4.78 11.89
N ALA A 77 -6.63 -5.46 12.96
CA ALA A 77 -5.22 -5.70 13.30
C ALA A 77 -4.46 -6.52 12.24
N PRO A 78 -4.93 -7.70 11.80
CA PRO A 78 -4.23 -8.47 10.77
C PRO A 78 -4.22 -7.77 9.40
N SER A 79 -5.29 -7.05 9.04
CA SER A 79 -5.33 -6.26 7.81
C SER A 79 -4.28 -5.14 7.82
N ARG A 80 -4.20 -4.39 8.93
CA ARG A 80 -3.19 -3.34 9.11
C ARG A 80 -1.78 -3.91 9.15
N ALA A 81 -1.57 -5.03 9.85
CA ALA A 81 -0.29 -5.72 9.89
C ALA A 81 0.19 -6.09 8.48
N SER A 82 -0.71 -6.60 7.64
CA SER A 82 -0.38 -6.91 6.25
C SER A 82 -0.13 -5.67 5.42
N LEU A 83 -0.96 -4.61 5.56
CA LEU A 83 -0.82 -3.36 4.83
C LEU A 83 0.56 -2.72 5.09
N PHE A 84 0.97 -2.63 6.35
CA PHE A 84 2.21 -1.95 6.71
C PHE A 84 3.46 -2.82 6.53
N SER A 85 3.34 -4.15 6.58
CA SER A 85 4.49 -5.05 6.43
C SER A 85 4.66 -5.62 5.02
N GLY A 86 3.63 -5.54 4.16
CA GLY A 86 3.61 -6.24 2.87
C GLY A 86 3.57 -7.76 2.99
N LEU A 87 3.30 -8.31 4.18
CA LEU A 87 3.31 -9.74 4.46
C LEU A 87 1.88 -10.27 4.64
N ASN A 88 1.67 -11.52 4.25
CA ASN A 88 0.43 -12.24 4.56
C ASN A 88 0.37 -12.66 6.02
N THR A 89 -0.85 -12.84 6.55
CA THR A 89 -1.15 -13.19 7.94
C THR A 89 -0.30 -14.34 8.50
N PRO A 90 -0.10 -15.49 7.79
CA PRO A 90 0.74 -16.57 8.28
C PRO A 90 2.21 -16.17 8.49
N ARG A 91 2.72 -15.20 7.75
CA ARG A 91 4.12 -14.75 7.88
C ARG A 91 4.33 -13.80 9.05
N HIS A 92 3.44 -12.82 9.24
CA HIS A 92 3.57 -11.91 10.39
C HIS A 92 2.95 -12.47 11.68
N GLY A 93 2.01 -13.44 11.59
CA GLY A 93 1.44 -14.16 12.73
C GLY A 93 0.38 -13.39 13.52
N VAL A 94 -0.07 -12.22 13.06
CA VAL A 94 -1.20 -11.49 13.63
C VAL A 94 -2.46 -11.96 12.90
N TYR A 95 -3.21 -12.89 13.49
CA TYR A 95 -4.35 -13.54 12.83
C TYR A 95 -5.69 -12.88 13.13
N THR A 96 -5.80 -12.25 14.30
CA THR A 96 -7.05 -11.64 14.75
C THR A 96 -6.76 -10.55 15.79
N VAL A 97 -7.79 -9.81 16.14
CA VAL A 97 -7.78 -8.88 17.27
C VAL A 97 -7.85 -9.67 18.58
N GLY A 98 -6.91 -9.43 19.48
CA GLY A 98 -6.86 -10.10 20.80
C GLY A 98 -6.50 -11.60 20.68
N SER A 99 -7.38 -12.48 21.15
CA SER A 99 -7.15 -13.93 21.16
C SER A 99 -7.89 -14.62 20.00
N ALA A 100 -7.23 -15.59 19.36
CA ALA A 100 -7.88 -16.51 18.42
C ALA A 100 -8.74 -17.56 19.13
N GLU A 101 -8.63 -17.69 20.46
CA GLU A 101 -9.41 -18.62 21.26
C GLU A 101 -10.84 -18.14 21.40
N ARG A 102 -11.78 -18.93 20.90
CA ARG A 102 -13.23 -18.67 20.99
C ARG A 102 -13.92 -19.86 21.66
N GLY A 103 -14.93 -19.58 22.48
CA GLY A 103 -15.73 -20.60 23.14
C GLY A 103 -14.98 -21.43 24.21
N ASP A 104 -15.66 -22.45 24.74
CA ASP A 104 -15.09 -23.37 25.74
C ASP A 104 -14.02 -24.26 25.07
N LYS A 105 -12.85 -24.35 25.70
CA LYS A 105 -11.72 -25.19 25.25
C LYS A 105 -12.12 -26.65 25.08
N ARG A 106 -13.01 -27.15 25.95
CA ARG A 106 -13.46 -28.57 25.98
C ARG A 106 -14.31 -28.95 24.78
N THR A 107 -14.96 -27.98 24.16
CA THR A 107 -15.87 -28.19 23.02
C THR A 107 -15.24 -27.80 21.68
N ARG A 108 -14.02 -27.27 21.66
CA ARG A 108 -13.32 -26.91 20.44
C ARG A 108 -12.93 -28.10 19.61
N LYS A 109 -13.29 -28.09 18.35
CA LYS A 109 -12.89 -29.11 17.36
C LYS A 109 -11.49 -28.87 16.77
N LEU A 110 -11.00 -27.62 16.85
CA LEU A 110 -9.73 -27.22 16.26
C LEU A 110 -8.89 -26.49 17.31
N ILE A 111 -7.58 -26.64 17.21
CA ILE A 111 -6.62 -25.88 18.01
C ILE A 111 -6.45 -24.52 17.36
N PRO A 112 -6.73 -23.41 18.06
CA PRO A 112 -6.55 -22.07 17.50
C PRO A 112 -5.08 -21.80 17.18
N ALA A 113 -4.83 -21.10 16.08
CA ALA A 113 -3.50 -20.61 15.77
C ALA A 113 -3.00 -19.66 16.87
N LYS A 114 -1.72 -19.77 17.22
CA LYS A 114 -1.09 -18.86 18.18
C LYS A 114 -1.06 -17.45 17.59
N ASN A 115 -1.89 -16.57 18.11
CA ASN A 115 -1.99 -15.18 17.65
C ASN A 115 -0.90 -14.32 18.28
N LYS A 116 -0.19 -13.55 17.44
CA LYS A 116 0.64 -12.43 17.90
C LYS A 116 -0.23 -11.20 18.04
N LYS A 117 0.01 -10.38 19.06
CA LYS A 117 -0.76 -9.17 19.34
C LYS A 117 -0.30 -7.98 18.49
N TYR A 118 0.95 -8.00 18.04
CA TYR A 118 1.61 -6.92 17.30
C TYR A 118 2.63 -7.49 16.32
N LEU A 119 3.08 -6.65 15.38
CA LEU A 119 4.19 -6.99 14.51
C LEU A 119 5.47 -7.19 15.29
N ASN A 120 6.31 -8.12 14.83
CA ASN A 120 7.64 -8.26 15.38
C ASN A 120 8.53 -7.10 14.91
N ASP A 121 9.34 -6.55 15.79
CA ASP A 121 10.25 -5.42 15.51
C ASP A 121 11.27 -5.70 14.39
N SER A 122 11.50 -6.97 14.08
CA SER A 122 12.35 -7.38 12.94
C SER A 122 11.67 -7.26 11.59
N ILE A 123 10.36 -7.01 11.56
CA ILE A 123 9.60 -6.84 10.31
C ILE A 123 9.69 -5.38 9.87
N TYR A 124 10.34 -5.15 8.74
CA TYR A 124 10.48 -3.83 8.15
C TYR A 124 9.15 -3.34 7.58
N THR A 125 8.70 -2.20 8.04
CA THR A 125 7.37 -1.65 7.73
C THR A 125 7.43 -0.56 6.65
N LEU A 126 6.28 -0.25 6.04
CA LEU A 126 6.16 0.82 5.04
C LEU A 126 6.69 2.18 5.56
N PRO A 127 6.36 2.65 6.79
CA PRO A 127 6.95 3.88 7.31
C PRO A 127 8.47 3.84 7.43
N GLU A 128 9.06 2.71 7.84
CA GLU A 128 10.51 2.57 7.93
C GLU A 128 11.16 2.59 6.54
N LEU A 129 10.52 1.95 5.55
CA LEU A 129 10.97 2.02 4.16
C LEU A 129 10.93 3.46 3.63
N LEU A 130 9.85 4.18 3.86
CA LEU A 130 9.72 5.58 3.45
C LEU A 130 10.74 6.47 4.19
N LYS A 131 10.98 6.22 5.48
CA LYS A 131 12.02 6.92 6.24
C LYS A 131 13.40 6.71 5.63
N SER A 132 13.74 5.49 5.19
CA SER A 132 15.03 5.23 4.52
C SER A 132 15.16 5.94 3.18
N ALA A 133 14.04 6.27 2.54
CA ALA A 133 13.96 7.08 1.32
C ALA A 133 13.93 8.60 1.59
N GLY A 134 14.10 9.03 2.84
CA GLY A 134 14.17 10.44 3.23
C GLY A 134 12.84 11.09 3.60
N TYR A 135 11.74 10.33 3.68
CA TYR A 135 10.45 10.85 4.11
C TYR A 135 10.38 11.05 5.63
N ILE A 136 9.66 12.07 6.05
CA ILE A 136 9.22 12.24 7.43
C ILE A 136 7.82 11.62 7.54
N ASN A 137 7.65 10.68 8.46
CA ASN A 137 6.41 9.95 8.62
C ASN A 137 5.66 10.40 9.87
N ALA A 138 4.34 10.42 9.78
CA ALA A 138 3.44 10.61 10.91
C ALA A 138 2.23 9.67 10.78
N ASN A 139 1.73 9.18 11.91
CA ASN A 139 0.49 8.43 11.98
C ASN A 139 -0.51 9.18 12.86
N PHE A 140 -1.72 9.38 12.35
CA PHE A 140 -2.81 10.03 13.05
C PHE A 140 -3.97 9.04 13.15
N GLY A 141 -4.39 8.72 14.37
CA GLY A 141 -5.47 7.79 14.64
C GLY A 141 -5.00 6.38 14.95
N LYS A 142 -5.80 5.40 14.54
CA LYS A 142 -5.64 4.00 14.93
C LYS A 142 -4.42 3.36 14.28
N TRP A 143 -3.49 2.86 15.11
CA TRP A 143 -2.34 2.06 14.67
C TRP A 143 -2.63 0.55 14.73
N HIS A 144 -2.87 0.00 15.90
CA HIS A 144 -3.38 -1.35 16.19
C HIS A 144 -2.44 -2.53 15.84
N ILE A 145 -1.16 -2.31 15.68
CA ILE A 145 -0.17 -3.35 15.32
C ILE A 145 1.10 -3.33 16.16
N GLY A 146 1.11 -2.60 17.28
CA GLY A 146 2.23 -2.47 18.21
C GLY A 146 2.09 -1.27 19.13
#